data_576e37f368f825e267356a261c360d3b
#
_entry.id   576e37f368f825e267356a261c360d3b
#
_cell.length_a   1.000
_cell.length_b   1.000
_cell.length_c   1.000
_cell.angle_alpha   90.00
_cell.angle_beta   90.00
_cell.angle_gamma   90.00
#
_symmetry.space_group_name_H-M   'P 1'
#
loop_
_entity.id
_entity.type
_entity.pdbx_description
1 polymer ?
#
loop_
_entity_poly.entity_id
_entity_poly.type
_entity_poly.pdbx_seq_one_letter_code
_entity_poly.pdbx_strand_id
1 'polypeptide(L)'
;KELQASLDRLGQAQRGLNRKQVARLHERIKNQRKDRNHKLSLRLVQENTLIVFSKDNIKGIAKKFGKSVSSSGHAQLRSMLSYKSIQSGTQYIEVVSRNSTRTCSSCGALTGPQGWAGLSVRHWECGCGVRHDRDVNAAVNTLLSGMGCAANQELRNVA
;
A
#
# COMPACT_ATOMS: atom_id res chain seq x y z
N LYS A 1 4.91 -16.70 6.02
CA LYS A 1 4.88 -17.69 7.12
C LYS A 1 5.82 -17.30 8.26
N GLU A 2 7.10 -17.00 8.03
CA GLU A 2 8.09 -16.69 9.09
C GLU A 2 7.76 -15.46 9.93
N LEU A 3 7.30 -14.36 9.31
CA LEU A 3 6.92 -13.14 10.03
C LEU A 3 5.75 -13.40 10.99
N GLN A 4 4.74 -14.17 10.57
CA GLN A 4 3.61 -14.53 11.41
C GLN A 4 4.07 -15.35 12.62
N ALA A 5 4.91 -16.35 12.42
CA ALA A 5 5.48 -17.14 13.51
C ALA A 5 6.27 -16.27 14.53
N SER A 6 6.98 -15.24 14.05
CA SER A 6 7.67 -14.29 14.93
C SER A 6 6.70 -13.40 15.72
N LEU A 7 5.58 -13.00 15.13
CA LEU A 7 4.51 -12.25 15.80
C LEU A 7 3.80 -13.08 16.89
N ASP A 8 3.54 -14.35 16.60
CA ASP A 8 2.90 -15.27 17.55
C ASP A 8 3.82 -15.52 18.78
N ARG A 9 5.12 -15.74 18.55
CA ARG A 9 6.14 -15.86 19.60
C ARG A 9 6.26 -14.58 20.42
N LEU A 10 6.15 -13.40 19.77
CA LEU A 10 6.15 -12.12 20.47
C LEU A 10 4.96 -12.02 21.44
N GLY A 11 3.76 -12.40 21.01
CA GLY A 11 2.59 -12.45 21.88
C GLY A 11 2.76 -13.38 23.07
N GLN A 12 3.39 -14.55 22.89
CA GLN A 12 3.70 -15.49 23.97
C GLN A 12 4.73 -14.89 24.96
N ALA A 13 5.83 -14.29 24.45
CA ALA A 13 6.86 -13.69 25.27
C ALA A 13 6.34 -12.49 26.09
N GLN A 14 5.41 -11.71 25.53
CA GLN A 14 4.75 -10.60 26.23
C GLN A 14 3.87 -11.11 27.38
N ARG A 15 3.10 -12.18 27.17
CA ARG A 15 2.30 -12.80 28.25
C ARG A 15 3.18 -13.39 29.35
N GLY A 16 4.34 -13.97 28.99
CA GLY A 16 5.32 -14.50 29.94
C GLY A 16 6.23 -13.45 30.57
N LEU A 17 6.00 -12.15 30.35
CA LEU A 17 6.77 -11.01 30.88
C LEU A 17 8.29 -11.11 30.65
N ASN A 18 8.72 -11.85 29.62
CA ASN A 18 10.15 -12.02 29.31
C ASN A 18 10.68 -10.84 28.48
N ARG A 19 11.12 -9.77 29.16
CA ARG A 19 11.56 -8.53 28.51
C ARG A 19 12.71 -8.71 27.51
N LYS A 20 13.70 -9.57 27.83
CA LYS A 20 14.85 -9.83 26.93
C LYS A 20 14.40 -10.53 25.65
N GLN A 21 13.51 -11.51 25.76
CA GLN A 21 12.95 -12.20 24.58
C GLN A 21 12.06 -11.28 23.74
N VAL A 22 11.26 -10.46 24.39
CA VAL A 22 10.41 -9.44 23.71
C VAL A 22 11.29 -8.48 22.89
N ALA A 23 12.37 -7.95 23.45
CA ALA A 23 13.28 -7.05 22.72
C ALA A 23 13.91 -7.74 21.49
N ARG A 24 14.43 -8.96 21.64
CA ARG A 24 15.01 -9.75 20.54
C ARG A 24 13.97 -10.04 19.43
N LEU A 25 12.74 -10.36 19.80
CA LEU A 25 11.67 -10.63 18.84
C LEU A 25 11.22 -9.36 18.09
N HIS A 26 11.18 -8.22 18.75
CA HIS A 26 10.91 -6.94 18.08
C HIS A 26 11.99 -6.61 17.05
N GLU A 27 13.27 -6.80 17.38
CA GLU A 27 14.38 -6.60 16.45
C GLU A 27 14.30 -7.56 15.26
N ARG A 28 14.06 -8.85 15.51
CA ARG A 28 13.87 -9.84 14.47
C ARG A 28 12.72 -9.48 13.52
N ILE A 29 11.56 -9.10 14.05
CA ILE A 29 10.39 -8.68 13.26
C ILE A 29 10.72 -7.44 12.42
N LYS A 30 11.42 -6.45 12.99
CA LYS A 30 11.89 -5.26 12.29
C LYS A 30 12.78 -5.65 11.09
N ASN A 31 13.75 -6.52 11.30
CA ASN A 31 14.67 -6.97 10.26
C ASN A 31 13.98 -7.80 9.17
N GLN A 32 13.08 -8.71 9.52
CA GLN A 32 12.27 -9.47 8.57
C GLN A 32 11.39 -8.57 7.69
N ARG A 33 10.80 -7.51 8.27
CA ARG A 33 10.02 -6.52 7.51
C ARG A 33 10.91 -5.72 6.56
N LYS A 34 12.06 -5.28 7.06
CA LYS A 34 13.02 -4.53 6.25
C LYS A 34 13.49 -5.36 5.06
N ASP A 35 13.90 -6.60 5.26
CA ASP A 35 14.31 -7.52 4.21
C ASP A 35 13.20 -7.76 3.18
N ARG A 36 11.98 -8.06 3.64
CA ARG A 36 10.82 -8.22 2.76
C ARG A 36 10.57 -6.98 1.90
N ASN A 37 10.60 -5.79 2.50
CA ASN A 37 10.36 -4.55 1.77
C ASN A 37 11.50 -4.22 0.81
N HIS A 38 12.75 -4.56 1.14
CA HIS A 38 13.88 -4.44 0.22
C HIS A 38 13.73 -5.33 -1.01
N LYS A 39 13.35 -6.61 -0.82
CA LYS A 39 13.11 -7.56 -1.91
C LYS A 39 11.93 -7.13 -2.77
N LEU A 40 10.81 -6.76 -2.13
CA LEU A 40 9.61 -6.32 -2.84
C LEU A 40 9.87 -5.05 -3.65
N SER A 41 10.47 -4.02 -3.04
CA SER A 41 10.76 -2.77 -3.75
C SER A 41 11.76 -2.95 -4.89
N LEU A 42 12.76 -3.82 -4.73
CA LEU A 42 13.69 -4.13 -5.81
C LEU A 42 12.97 -4.79 -7.00
N ARG A 43 12.17 -5.81 -6.74
CA ARG A 43 11.38 -6.49 -7.77
C ARG A 43 10.46 -5.51 -8.50
N LEU A 44 9.73 -4.67 -7.76
CA LEU A 44 8.79 -3.72 -8.36
C LEU A 44 9.47 -2.72 -9.30
N VAL A 45 10.64 -2.19 -8.93
CA VAL A 45 11.35 -1.24 -9.80
C VAL A 45 12.05 -1.92 -10.99
N GLN A 46 12.34 -3.22 -10.91
CA GLN A 46 12.91 -4.00 -12.02
C GLN A 46 11.85 -4.45 -13.04
N GLU A 47 10.64 -4.76 -12.56
CA GLU A 47 9.56 -5.29 -13.38
C GLU A 47 8.66 -4.21 -13.99
N ASN A 48 8.77 -2.94 -13.58
CA ASN A 48 7.86 -1.88 -14.00
C ASN A 48 8.60 -0.62 -14.42
N THR A 49 8.11 0.03 -15.46
CA THR A 49 8.59 1.35 -15.92
C THR A 49 7.92 2.51 -15.19
N LEU A 50 6.71 2.29 -14.68
CA LEU A 50 5.94 3.25 -13.89
C LEU A 50 5.39 2.60 -12.63
N ILE A 51 5.60 3.26 -11.48
CA ILE A 51 5.01 2.89 -10.20
C ILE A 51 4.23 4.07 -9.67
N VAL A 52 2.91 3.87 -9.48
CA VAL A 52 2.05 4.86 -8.85
C VAL A 52 1.69 4.41 -7.43
N PHE A 53 1.98 5.24 -6.46
CA PHE A 53 1.75 4.94 -5.06
C PHE A 53 0.73 5.89 -4.45
N SER A 54 -0.18 5.36 -3.63
CA SER A 54 -1.18 6.16 -2.93
C SER A 54 -0.56 6.95 -1.77
N LYS A 55 -0.78 8.27 -1.74
CA LYS A 55 -0.35 9.16 -0.66
C LYS A 55 -1.37 9.17 0.48
N ASP A 56 -1.59 8.01 1.09
CA ASP A 56 -2.53 7.87 2.19
C ASP A 56 -2.00 8.45 3.50
N ASN A 57 -2.91 8.97 4.33
CA ASN A 57 -2.58 9.39 5.69
C ASN A 57 -2.45 8.18 6.62
N ILE A 58 -1.32 7.47 6.51
CA ILE A 58 -1.03 6.27 7.30
C ILE A 58 -1.10 6.53 8.80
N LYS A 59 -0.72 7.73 9.27
CA LYS A 59 -0.84 8.11 10.69
C LYS A 59 -2.30 8.16 11.15
N GLY A 60 -3.18 8.75 10.34
CA GLY A 60 -4.62 8.79 10.61
C GLY A 60 -5.27 7.41 10.60
N ILE A 61 -4.88 6.56 9.65
CA ILE A 61 -5.35 5.18 9.56
C ILE A 61 -4.82 4.35 10.75
N ALA A 62 -3.58 4.52 11.15
CA ALA A 62 -2.99 3.83 12.29
C ALA A 62 -3.66 4.18 13.63
N LYS A 63 -4.17 5.40 13.80
CA LYS A 63 -4.97 5.77 14.99
C LYS A 63 -6.26 4.95 15.10
N LYS A 64 -6.88 4.59 13.96
CA LYS A 64 -8.14 3.82 13.93
C LYS A 64 -7.93 2.30 13.95
N PHE A 65 -6.93 1.81 13.23
CA PHE A 65 -6.68 0.38 13.02
C PHE A 65 -5.43 -0.16 13.76
N GLY A 66 -4.76 0.68 14.54
CA GLY A 66 -3.72 0.30 15.50
C GLY A 66 -2.53 -0.44 14.93
N LYS A 67 -2.15 -1.52 15.61
CA LYS A 67 -0.94 -2.32 15.34
C LYS A 67 -0.87 -2.89 13.91
N SER A 68 -2.01 -3.23 13.31
CA SER A 68 -2.05 -3.84 11.97
C SER A 68 -1.44 -2.93 10.90
N VAL A 69 -1.80 -1.64 10.88
CA VAL A 69 -1.31 -0.66 9.90
C VAL A 69 0.15 -0.31 10.15
N SER A 70 0.54 -0.04 11.41
CA SER A 70 1.95 0.24 11.72
C SER A 70 2.84 -0.99 11.49
N SER A 71 2.27 -2.19 11.55
CA SER A 71 3.00 -3.44 11.30
C SER A 71 3.23 -3.74 9.82
N SER A 72 2.47 -3.15 8.90
CA SER A 72 2.58 -3.43 7.47
C SER A 72 3.85 -2.89 6.81
N GLY A 73 4.49 -1.86 7.40
CA GLY A 73 5.73 -1.27 6.89
C GLY A 73 5.54 -0.41 5.63
N HIS A 74 4.33 0.09 5.38
CA HIS A 74 4.02 0.92 4.19
C HIS A 74 4.93 2.14 4.03
N ALA A 75 5.20 2.88 5.11
CA ALA A 75 6.08 4.05 5.05
C ALA A 75 7.51 3.68 4.62
N GLN A 76 8.00 2.54 5.10
CA GLN A 76 9.32 2.03 4.71
C GLN A 76 9.34 1.58 3.24
N LEU A 77 8.31 0.85 2.79
CA LEU A 77 8.19 0.44 1.39
C LEU A 77 8.14 1.65 0.46
N ARG A 78 7.33 2.67 0.79
CA ARG A 78 7.23 3.93 0.06
C ARG A 78 8.59 4.61 -0.08
N SER A 79 9.33 4.77 1.02
CA SER A 79 10.69 5.34 1.00
C SER A 79 11.64 4.53 0.12
N MET A 80 11.58 3.18 0.20
CA MET A 80 12.42 2.30 -0.61
C MET A 80 12.08 2.37 -2.11
N LEU A 81 10.82 2.47 -2.47
CA LEU A 81 10.39 2.66 -3.86
C LEU A 81 10.90 3.99 -4.41
N SER A 82 10.74 5.07 -3.65
CA SER A 82 11.17 6.41 -4.08
C SER A 82 12.65 6.45 -4.47
N TYR A 83 13.57 6.04 -3.59
CA TYR A 83 15.01 6.13 -3.92
C TYR A 83 15.46 5.08 -4.95
N LYS A 84 14.89 3.87 -4.91
CA LYS A 84 15.26 2.82 -5.88
C LYS A 84 14.75 3.13 -7.29
N SER A 85 13.60 3.77 -7.42
CA SER A 85 13.09 4.22 -8.71
C SER A 85 14.03 5.20 -9.38
N ILE A 86 14.63 6.13 -8.63
CA ILE A 86 15.66 7.04 -9.14
C ILE A 86 16.87 6.26 -9.66
N GLN A 87 17.31 5.23 -8.90
CA GLN A 87 18.47 4.42 -9.27
C GLN A 87 18.25 3.54 -10.50
N SER A 88 17.00 3.05 -10.70
CA SER A 88 16.65 2.14 -11.81
C SER A 88 16.11 2.84 -13.04
N GLY A 89 15.87 4.16 -13.00
CA GLY A 89 15.21 4.89 -14.08
C GLY A 89 13.70 4.64 -14.17
N THR A 90 13.10 3.99 -13.16
CA THR A 90 11.65 3.76 -13.09
C THR A 90 10.96 5.06 -12.68
N GLN A 91 9.87 5.43 -13.34
CA GLN A 91 9.07 6.57 -12.96
C GLN A 91 8.28 6.26 -11.68
N TYR A 92 8.41 7.09 -10.63
CA TYR A 92 7.70 6.94 -9.37
C TYR A 92 6.83 8.17 -9.09
N ILE A 93 5.53 7.95 -8.96
CA ILE A 93 4.53 9.02 -8.76
C ILE A 93 3.71 8.73 -7.52
N GLU A 94 3.51 9.75 -6.68
CA GLU A 94 2.58 9.68 -5.55
C GLU A 94 1.33 10.50 -5.83
N VAL A 95 0.17 9.86 -5.74
CA VAL A 95 -1.14 10.46 -5.96
C VAL A 95 -2.04 10.38 -4.73
N VAL A 96 -2.94 11.34 -4.59
CA VAL A 96 -4.00 11.28 -3.57
C VAL A 96 -5.13 10.39 -4.11
N SER A 97 -5.34 9.23 -3.49
CA SER A 97 -6.31 8.23 -3.92
C SER A 97 -7.72 8.45 -3.34
N ARG A 98 -8.19 9.69 -3.28
CA ARG A 98 -9.53 10.01 -2.78
C ARG A 98 -10.59 9.29 -3.61
N ASN A 99 -11.52 8.59 -2.93
CA ASN A 99 -12.61 7.83 -3.55
C ASN A 99 -12.18 6.68 -4.48
N SER A 100 -10.91 6.29 -4.53
CA SER A 100 -10.42 5.23 -5.43
C SER A 100 -11.18 3.91 -5.24
N THR A 101 -11.60 3.56 -4.02
CA THR A 101 -12.41 2.37 -3.72
C THR A 101 -13.88 2.48 -4.13
N ARG A 102 -14.38 3.69 -4.39
CA ARG A 102 -15.80 3.96 -4.67
C ARG A 102 -16.06 4.27 -6.14
N THR A 103 -15.08 4.86 -6.82
CA THR A 103 -15.17 5.19 -8.24
C THR A 103 -15.04 3.90 -9.06
N CYS A 104 -15.98 3.67 -9.95
CA CYS A 104 -15.87 2.58 -10.92
C CYS A 104 -14.72 2.89 -11.89
N SER A 105 -13.72 2.02 -11.98
CA SER A 105 -12.58 2.20 -12.87
C SER A 105 -12.93 2.10 -14.36
N SER A 106 -14.10 1.57 -14.69
CA SER A 106 -14.60 1.44 -16.07
C SER A 106 -15.36 2.67 -16.55
N CYS A 107 -16.32 3.19 -15.75
CA CYS A 107 -17.21 4.28 -16.18
C CYS A 107 -17.07 5.59 -15.39
N GLY A 108 -16.25 5.61 -14.33
CA GLY A 108 -16.04 6.79 -13.49
C GLY A 108 -17.14 7.09 -12.47
N ALA A 109 -18.24 6.34 -12.44
CA ALA A 109 -19.35 6.57 -11.52
C ALA A 109 -18.99 6.24 -10.07
N LEU A 110 -19.48 7.01 -9.09
CA LEU A 110 -19.28 6.82 -7.66
C LEU A 110 -20.32 5.85 -7.06
N THR A 111 -20.27 4.59 -7.46
CA THR A 111 -21.24 3.55 -7.09
C THR A 111 -20.70 2.50 -6.11
N GLY A 112 -19.42 2.53 -5.80
CA GLY A 112 -18.77 1.56 -4.93
C GLY A 112 -19.11 1.73 -3.44
N PRO A 113 -18.73 0.73 -2.61
CA PRO A 113 -19.05 0.67 -1.19
C PRO A 113 -18.52 1.87 -0.42
N GLN A 114 -19.31 2.38 0.54
CA GLN A 114 -19.01 3.58 1.32
C GLN A 114 -19.08 3.33 2.83
N GLY A 115 -18.28 4.09 3.59
CA GLY A 115 -18.32 4.11 5.04
C GLY A 115 -17.84 2.82 5.70
N TRP A 116 -18.17 2.64 6.98
CA TRP A 116 -17.76 1.49 7.77
C TRP A 116 -18.36 0.18 7.27
N ALA A 117 -19.63 0.17 6.89
CA ALA A 117 -20.30 -1.00 6.32
C ALA A 117 -19.66 -1.45 5.01
N GLY A 118 -19.16 -0.50 4.22
CA GLY A 118 -18.44 -0.78 2.96
C GLY A 118 -17.08 -1.44 3.13
N LEU A 119 -16.48 -1.41 4.34
CA LEU A 119 -15.17 -2.03 4.57
C LEU A 119 -15.19 -3.56 4.44
N SER A 120 -16.31 -4.19 4.75
CA SER A 120 -16.50 -5.65 4.62
C SER A 120 -16.80 -6.09 3.19
N VAL A 121 -17.23 -5.16 2.33
CA VAL A 121 -17.61 -5.47 0.94
C VAL A 121 -16.33 -5.59 0.10
N ARG A 122 -16.03 -6.80 -0.33
CA ARG A 122 -14.87 -7.10 -1.20
C ARG A 122 -15.22 -6.95 -2.67
N HIS A 123 -16.39 -7.42 -3.06
CA HIS A 123 -16.87 -7.41 -4.44
C HIS A 123 -18.14 -6.60 -4.54
N TRP A 124 -18.29 -5.83 -5.61
CA TRP A 124 -19.46 -5.03 -5.89
C TRP A 124 -19.70 -4.90 -7.39
N GLU A 125 -20.91 -4.58 -7.79
CA GLU A 125 -21.30 -4.40 -9.19
C GLU A 125 -21.70 -2.94 -9.42
N CYS A 126 -21.17 -2.35 -10.47
CA CYS A 126 -21.51 -1.00 -10.89
C CYS A 126 -22.78 -1.00 -11.76
N GLY A 127 -23.52 0.10 -11.76
CA GLY A 127 -24.67 0.27 -12.66
C GLY A 127 -24.35 0.15 -14.16
N CYS A 128 -23.07 0.20 -14.54
CA CYS A 128 -22.62 -0.07 -15.90
C CYS A 128 -22.45 -1.58 -16.21
N GLY A 129 -22.79 -2.47 -15.27
CA GLY A 129 -22.72 -3.94 -15.41
C GLY A 129 -21.35 -4.55 -15.07
N VAL A 130 -20.33 -3.75 -14.76
CA VAL A 130 -18.99 -4.27 -14.45
C VAL A 130 -18.90 -4.68 -12.99
N ARG A 131 -18.38 -5.89 -12.74
CA ARG A 131 -18.06 -6.39 -11.39
C ARG A 131 -16.63 -6.05 -11.02
N HIS A 132 -16.46 -5.57 -9.79
CA HIS A 132 -15.17 -5.16 -9.26
C HIS A 132 -14.80 -5.93 -7.99
N ASP A 133 -13.53 -6.33 -7.87
CA ASP A 133 -12.86 -6.44 -6.58
C ASP A 133 -12.50 -5.03 -6.11
N ARG A 134 -12.82 -4.68 -4.87
CA ARG A 134 -12.66 -3.33 -4.34
C ARG A 134 -11.20 -2.84 -4.34
N ASP A 135 -10.29 -3.73 -3.97
CA ASP A 135 -8.88 -3.37 -3.80
C ASP A 135 -8.19 -3.28 -5.18
N VAL A 136 -8.56 -4.16 -6.13
CA VAL A 136 -8.10 -4.10 -7.52
C VAL A 136 -8.64 -2.85 -8.21
N ASN A 137 -9.93 -2.55 -8.06
CA ASN A 137 -10.53 -1.33 -8.60
C ASN A 137 -9.83 -0.07 -8.07
N ALA A 138 -9.50 -0.02 -6.77
CA ALA A 138 -8.76 1.09 -6.18
C ALA A 138 -7.35 1.23 -6.76
N ALA A 139 -6.66 0.11 -7.01
CA ALA A 139 -5.34 0.12 -7.63
C ALA A 139 -5.38 0.65 -9.06
N VAL A 140 -6.37 0.23 -9.87
CA VAL A 140 -6.59 0.75 -11.23
C VAL A 140 -6.86 2.25 -11.22
N ASN A 141 -7.75 2.74 -10.35
CA ASN A 141 -8.04 4.17 -10.22
C ASN A 141 -6.81 4.98 -9.80
N THR A 142 -5.99 4.42 -8.90
CA THR A 142 -4.75 5.06 -8.47
C THR A 142 -3.76 5.14 -9.63
N LEU A 143 -3.63 4.08 -10.42
CA LEU A 143 -2.77 4.05 -11.60
C LEU A 143 -3.22 5.08 -12.65
N LEU A 144 -4.51 5.11 -12.99
CA LEU A 144 -5.08 6.08 -13.93
C LEU A 144 -4.83 7.53 -13.49
N SER A 145 -4.98 7.81 -12.19
CA SER A 145 -4.65 9.13 -11.62
C SER A 145 -3.16 9.48 -11.78
N GLY A 146 -2.28 8.52 -11.62
CA GLY A 146 -0.84 8.70 -11.81
C GLY A 146 -0.45 8.89 -13.28
N MET A 147 -1.08 8.16 -14.19
CA MET A 147 -0.86 8.32 -15.64
C MET A 147 -1.26 9.72 -16.12
N GLY A 148 -2.36 10.28 -15.63
CA GLY A 148 -2.75 11.66 -15.91
C GLY A 148 -1.73 12.70 -15.39
N CYS A 149 -1.11 12.45 -14.24
CA CYS A 149 -0.02 13.28 -13.73
C CYS A 149 1.27 13.14 -14.55
N ALA A 150 1.59 11.92 -15.03
CA ALA A 150 2.78 11.66 -15.85
C ALA A 150 2.71 12.40 -17.19
N ALA A 151 1.58 12.32 -17.90
CA ALA A 151 1.38 13.03 -19.16
C ALA A 151 1.56 14.56 -19.00
N ASN A 152 1.09 15.13 -17.89
CA ASN A 152 1.28 16.56 -17.61
C ASN A 152 2.73 16.94 -17.27
N GLN A 153 3.54 16.02 -16.73
CA GLN A 153 4.96 16.26 -16.47
C GLN A 153 5.79 16.21 -17.75
N GLU A 154 5.50 15.27 -18.63
CA GLU A 154 6.17 15.19 -19.96
C GLU A 154 5.93 16.46 -20.80
N LEU A 155 4.71 16.98 -20.79
CA LEU A 155 4.38 18.24 -21.48
C LEU A 155 5.11 19.46 -20.91
N ARG A 156 5.43 19.49 -19.62
CA ARG A 156 6.18 20.57 -19.00
C ARG A 156 7.70 20.51 -19.26
N ASN A 157 8.23 19.32 -19.51
CA ASN A 157 9.66 19.13 -19.79
C ASN A 157 10.00 19.38 -21.28
N VAL A 158 9.00 19.52 -22.14
CA VAL A 158 9.14 19.80 -23.59
C VAL A 158 8.91 21.29 -23.91
N ALA A 159 8.42 22.09 -22.95
CA ALA A 159 8.21 23.53 -23.07
C ALA A 159 9.35 24.31 -22.41
#